data_2fc806ec504189e668246bb7d9dac360
#
_entry.id   2fc806ec504189e668246bb7d9dac360
#
_cell.length_a   1.000
_cell.length_b   1.000
_cell.length_c   1.000
_cell.angle_alpha   90.00
_cell.angle_beta   90.00
_cell.angle_gamma   90.00
#
_symmetry.space_group_name_H-M   'P 1'
#
loop_
_entity.id
_entity.type
_entity.pdbx_description
1 polymer ?
#
loop_
_entity_poly.entity_id
_entity_poly.type
_entity_poly.pdbx_seq_one_letter_code
_entity_poly.pdbx_strand_id
1 'polypeptide(L)'
;MDLMKLITVNASIEKPVDMVWEYWTNAHHVTHWNFASPDWHCPSAESNFVEGGEFHYLMAAKDGSFEFDFWGTFQKIEPQKSIEIVLGDQRKMIVLFEKNAEGTKLTEQFEPEQENAEELQQAGWQAILDQFKQYVTS
;
A
#
# COMPACT_ATOMS: atom_id res chain seq x y z
N MET A 1 -21.30 17.78 6.96
CA MET A 1 -20.42 17.09 6.07
C MET A 1 -20.29 15.62 6.45
N ASP A 2 -20.53 14.83 5.53
CA ASP A 2 -20.44 13.41 5.77
C ASP A 2 -18.98 12.97 5.85
N LEU A 3 -18.65 12.32 6.92
CA LEU A 3 -17.32 11.78 7.07
C LEU A 3 -17.24 10.49 6.26
N MET A 4 -16.39 10.46 5.26
CA MET A 4 -16.17 9.25 4.52
C MET A 4 -15.77 8.15 5.48
N LYS A 5 -16.45 7.03 5.36
CA LYS A 5 -16.07 5.85 6.11
C LYS A 5 -14.78 5.30 5.51
N LEU A 6 -13.74 5.23 6.33
CA LEU A 6 -12.46 4.68 5.89
C LEU A 6 -12.43 3.18 6.10
N ILE A 7 -11.89 2.48 5.12
CA ILE A 7 -11.58 1.06 5.28
C ILE A 7 -10.19 0.98 5.89
N THR A 8 -10.02 0.12 6.90
CA THR A 8 -8.75 -0.02 7.61
C THR A 8 -8.24 -1.45 7.49
N VAL A 9 -6.97 -1.59 7.15
CA VAL A 9 -6.26 -2.87 7.19
C VAL A 9 -4.96 -2.66 7.95
N ASN A 10 -4.45 -3.70 8.60
CA ASN A 10 -3.21 -3.57 9.36
C ASN A 10 -2.48 -4.91 9.49
N ALA A 11 -1.22 -4.81 9.87
CA ALA A 11 -0.38 -5.98 10.14
C ALA A 11 0.66 -5.62 11.19
N SER A 12 0.96 -6.60 12.05
CA SER A 12 2.05 -6.48 13.02
C SER A 12 3.28 -7.17 12.44
N ILE A 13 4.37 -6.45 12.33
CA ILE A 13 5.58 -6.91 11.65
C ILE A 13 6.74 -6.91 12.65
N GLU A 14 7.37 -8.08 12.84
CA GLU A 14 8.48 -8.22 13.78
C GLU A 14 9.81 -7.77 13.16
N LYS A 15 9.82 -6.52 12.68
CA LYS A 15 11.01 -5.88 12.11
C LYS A 15 11.03 -4.41 12.51
N PRO A 16 12.21 -3.81 12.59
CA PRO A 16 12.32 -2.40 12.97
C PRO A 16 11.63 -1.48 11.95
N VAL A 17 11.16 -0.34 12.41
CA VAL A 17 10.39 0.60 11.59
C VAL A 17 11.20 1.11 10.39
N ASP A 18 12.51 1.31 10.53
CA ASP A 18 13.34 1.78 9.42
C ASP A 18 13.39 0.75 8.28
N MET A 19 13.43 -0.53 8.61
CA MET A 19 13.39 -1.59 7.61
C MET A 19 12.03 -1.68 6.94
N VAL A 20 10.95 -1.62 7.74
CA VAL A 20 9.59 -1.65 7.21
C VAL A 20 9.36 -0.46 6.28
N TRP A 21 9.82 0.72 6.68
CA TRP A 21 9.74 1.93 5.87
C TRP A 21 10.46 1.78 4.54
N GLU A 22 11.69 1.28 4.57
CA GLU A 22 12.50 1.10 3.36
C GLU A 22 11.83 0.12 2.40
N TYR A 23 11.35 -1.02 2.90
CA TYR A 23 10.75 -2.04 2.05
C TYR A 23 9.40 -1.61 1.48
N TRP A 24 8.69 -0.72 2.19
CA TRP A 24 7.41 -0.20 1.70
C TRP A 24 7.59 0.88 0.64
N THR A 25 8.58 1.76 0.81
CA THR A 25 8.71 2.96 -0.03
C THR A 25 9.63 2.78 -1.23
N ASN A 26 10.55 1.82 -1.19
CA ASN A 26 11.49 1.60 -2.27
C ASN A 26 10.81 0.84 -3.42
N ALA A 27 10.74 1.46 -4.60
CA ALA A 27 10.06 0.87 -5.75
C ALA A 27 10.59 -0.51 -6.13
N HIS A 28 11.88 -0.76 -5.95
CA HIS A 28 12.45 -2.08 -6.23
C HIS A 28 11.81 -3.16 -5.34
N HIS A 29 11.60 -2.86 -4.07
CA HIS A 29 10.96 -3.80 -3.17
C HIS A 29 9.47 -3.97 -3.49
N VAL A 30 8.79 -2.89 -3.90
CA VAL A 30 7.35 -2.91 -4.20
C VAL A 30 7.00 -3.99 -5.23
N THR A 31 7.84 -4.21 -6.23
CA THR A 31 7.58 -5.23 -7.26
C THR A 31 7.53 -6.65 -6.69
N HIS A 32 8.05 -6.86 -5.48
CA HIS A 32 8.13 -8.18 -4.86
C HIS A 32 6.94 -8.51 -3.95
N TRP A 33 6.13 -7.53 -3.59
CA TRP A 33 5.05 -7.77 -2.65
C TRP A 33 3.70 -7.17 -3.05
N ASN A 34 3.65 -6.27 -4.04
CA ASN A 34 2.43 -5.52 -4.32
C ASN A 34 1.47 -6.30 -5.22
N PHE A 35 0.92 -7.39 -4.68
CA PHE A 35 -0.12 -8.17 -5.35
C PHE A 35 -0.91 -8.94 -4.30
N ALA A 36 -2.20 -9.19 -4.59
CA ALA A 36 -3.13 -9.79 -3.63
C ALA A 36 -3.19 -11.32 -3.71
N SER A 37 -2.76 -11.92 -4.82
CA SER A 37 -2.85 -13.36 -5.02
C SER A 37 -1.76 -13.84 -5.97
N PRO A 38 -1.50 -15.17 -6.01
CA PRO A 38 -0.48 -15.72 -6.90
C PRO A 38 -0.75 -15.53 -8.40
N ASP A 39 -2.00 -15.21 -8.76
CA ASP A 39 -2.38 -14.98 -10.15
C ASP A 39 -2.01 -13.58 -10.64
N TRP A 40 -1.59 -12.72 -9.75
CA TRP A 40 -1.22 -11.34 -10.05
C TRP A 40 0.23 -11.07 -9.71
N HIS A 41 0.81 -10.03 -10.32
CA HIS A 41 2.14 -9.57 -10.00
C HIS A 41 2.25 -8.06 -10.26
N CYS A 42 3.37 -7.48 -9.83
CA CYS A 42 3.68 -6.08 -10.05
C CYS A 42 4.95 -6.03 -10.91
N PRO A 43 4.81 -6.07 -12.24
CA PRO A 43 6.00 -6.16 -13.11
C PRO A 43 6.87 -4.91 -13.12
N SER A 44 6.32 -3.77 -12.77
CA SER A 44 7.13 -2.54 -12.67
C SER A 44 6.58 -1.62 -11.60
N ALA A 45 7.45 -0.83 -11.01
CA ALA A 45 7.09 0.18 -10.03
C ALA A 45 8.03 1.36 -10.18
N GLU A 46 7.45 2.56 -10.17
CA GLU A 46 8.20 3.81 -10.20
C GLU A 46 7.69 4.69 -9.08
N SER A 47 8.58 5.39 -8.42
CA SER A 47 8.21 6.27 -7.32
C SER A 47 9.16 7.45 -7.23
N ASN A 48 8.59 8.65 -7.30
CA ASN A 48 9.30 9.87 -6.93
C ASN A 48 8.89 10.20 -5.51
N PHE A 49 9.58 9.63 -4.53
CA PHE A 49 9.18 9.64 -3.14
C PHE A 49 9.53 10.95 -2.43
N VAL A 50 8.82 12.00 -2.85
CA VAL A 50 8.88 13.34 -2.21
C VAL A 50 7.47 13.88 -2.17
N GLU A 51 7.21 14.85 -1.30
CA GLU A 51 5.90 15.51 -1.28
C GLU A 51 5.66 16.17 -2.63
N GLY A 52 4.48 15.90 -3.22
CA GLY A 52 4.14 16.34 -4.57
C GLY A 52 4.55 15.37 -5.66
N GLY A 53 5.39 14.38 -5.35
CA GLY A 53 5.81 13.38 -6.34
C GLY A 53 4.76 12.30 -6.53
N GLU A 54 4.88 11.55 -7.62
CA GLU A 54 3.94 10.51 -8.00
C GLU A 54 4.58 9.13 -7.90
N PHE A 55 3.74 8.13 -7.64
CA PHE A 55 4.13 6.74 -7.81
C PHE A 55 3.23 6.07 -8.85
N HIS A 56 3.76 5.08 -9.55
CA HIS A 56 3.04 4.30 -10.54
C HIS A 56 3.45 2.84 -10.38
N TYR A 57 2.54 2.02 -9.92
CA TYR A 57 2.78 0.59 -9.71
C TYR A 57 1.92 -0.18 -10.68
N LEU A 58 2.53 -0.83 -11.66
CA LEU A 58 1.79 -1.62 -12.65
C LEU A 58 1.34 -2.92 -12.02
N MET A 59 0.03 -3.13 -11.98
CA MET A 59 -0.59 -4.33 -11.47
C MET A 59 -1.10 -5.15 -12.64
N ALA A 60 -0.69 -6.40 -12.74
CA ALA A 60 -1.01 -7.22 -13.91
C ALA A 60 -1.37 -8.64 -13.53
N ALA A 61 -2.37 -9.19 -14.21
CA ALA A 61 -2.67 -10.61 -14.14
C ALA A 61 -1.59 -11.38 -14.89
N LYS A 62 -1.10 -12.47 -14.31
CA LYS A 62 -0.01 -13.25 -14.92
C LYS A 62 -0.37 -13.86 -16.25
N ASP A 63 -1.66 -14.12 -16.49
CA ASP A 63 -2.13 -14.68 -17.77
C ASP A 63 -2.29 -13.63 -18.86
N GLY A 64 -1.99 -12.34 -18.55
CA GLY A 64 -2.10 -11.26 -19.53
C GLY A 64 -3.50 -10.74 -19.76
N SER A 65 -4.50 -11.23 -19.02
CA SER A 65 -5.89 -10.87 -19.26
C SER A 65 -6.24 -9.44 -18.84
N PHE A 66 -5.50 -8.87 -17.90
CA PHE A 66 -5.81 -7.56 -17.36
C PHE A 66 -4.58 -6.91 -16.74
N GLU A 67 -4.50 -5.59 -16.88
CA GLU A 67 -3.50 -4.81 -16.15
C GLU A 67 -4.02 -3.40 -15.92
N PHE A 68 -3.51 -2.75 -14.87
CA PHE A 68 -3.85 -1.36 -14.60
C PHE A 68 -2.70 -0.69 -13.84
N ASP A 69 -2.66 0.64 -13.96
CA ASP A 69 -1.69 1.46 -13.23
C ASP A 69 -2.30 1.89 -11.91
N PHE A 70 -1.78 1.37 -10.81
CA PHE A 70 -2.16 1.84 -9.49
C PHE A 70 -1.25 3.01 -9.15
N TRP A 71 -1.80 4.22 -9.11
CA TRP A 71 -0.95 5.40 -8.96
C TRP A 71 -1.58 6.44 -8.06
N GLY A 72 -0.74 7.36 -7.59
CA GLY A 72 -1.19 8.46 -6.76
C GLY A 72 -0.08 9.48 -6.55
N THR A 73 -0.41 10.51 -5.78
CA THR A 73 0.51 11.59 -5.42
C THR A 73 0.77 11.59 -3.94
N PHE A 74 2.03 11.70 -3.54
CA PHE A 74 2.40 11.82 -2.13
C PHE A 74 2.07 13.23 -1.66
N GLN A 75 1.08 13.36 -0.77
CA GLN A 75 0.66 14.65 -0.27
C GLN A 75 1.46 15.10 0.93
N LYS A 76 1.79 14.16 1.82
CA LYS A 76 2.58 14.44 3.01
C LYS A 76 3.38 13.21 3.37
N ILE A 77 4.65 13.42 3.71
CA ILE A 77 5.56 12.36 4.13
C ILE A 77 6.18 12.74 5.47
N GLU A 78 5.88 11.95 6.50
CA GLU A 78 6.56 12.06 7.79
C GLU A 78 7.43 10.82 7.94
N PRO A 79 8.75 10.95 7.77
CA PRO A 79 9.65 9.78 7.71
C PRO A 79 9.45 8.82 8.87
N GLN A 80 9.23 7.55 8.52
CA GLN A 80 9.04 6.45 9.45
C GLN A 80 7.80 6.57 10.34
N LYS A 81 6.86 7.47 9.97
CA LYS A 81 5.63 7.68 10.74
C LYS A 81 4.38 7.58 9.88
N SER A 82 4.31 8.35 8.79
CA SER A 82 3.10 8.34 7.98
C SER A 82 3.33 8.83 6.56
N ILE A 83 2.46 8.36 5.66
CA ILE A 83 2.44 8.82 4.27
C ILE A 83 0.98 9.09 3.92
N GLU A 84 0.66 10.34 3.56
CA GLU A 84 -0.67 10.69 3.07
C GLU A 84 -0.64 10.76 1.55
N ILE A 85 -1.61 10.14 0.91
CA ILE A 85 -1.64 9.95 -0.53
C ILE A 85 -3.00 10.33 -1.08
N VAL A 86 -3.00 10.97 -2.27
CA VAL A 86 -4.21 11.12 -3.07
C VAL A 86 -4.04 10.21 -4.27
N LEU A 87 -4.94 9.22 -4.38
CA LEU A 87 -4.91 8.27 -5.49
C LEU A 87 -5.39 8.93 -6.78
N GLY A 88 -5.08 8.30 -7.90
CA GLY A 88 -5.42 8.85 -9.22
C GLY A 88 -6.90 9.13 -9.45
N ASP A 89 -7.78 8.42 -8.74
CA ASP A 89 -9.23 8.64 -8.79
C ASP A 89 -9.72 9.62 -7.71
N GLN A 90 -8.81 10.35 -7.07
CA GLN A 90 -9.07 11.37 -6.05
C GLN A 90 -9.40 10.81 -4.66
N ARG A 91 -9.39 9.50 -4.48
CA ARG A 91 -9.56 8.92 -3.14
C ARG A 91 -8.33 9.20 -2.29
N LYS A 92 -8.55 9.43 -1.02
CA LYS A 92 -7.46 9.66 -0.07
C LYS A 92 -7.13 8.40 0.69
N MET A 93 -5.85 8.21 0.98
CA MET A 93 -5.41 7.14 1.84
C MET A 93 -4.25 7.61 2.70
N ILE A 94 -4.04 6.93 3.82
CA ILE A 94 -2.90 7.17 4.70
C ILE A 94 -2.29 5.83 5.11
N VAL A 95 -0.97 5.81 5.18
CA VAL A 95 -0.22 4.66 5.68
C VAL A 95 0.46 5.10 6.98
N LEU A 96 0.25 4.34 8.04
CA LEU A 96 0.77 4.67 9.37
C LEU A 96 1.78 3.61 9.81
N PHE A 97 2.92 4.06 10.30
CA PHE A 97 3.99 3.20 10.81
C PHE A 97 4.13 3.48 12.30
N GLU A 98 3.80 2.50 13.14
CA GLU A 98 3.85 2.66 14.58
C GLU A 98 4.88 1.71 15.18
N LYS A 99 5.94 2.27 15.75
CA LYS A 99 6.96 1.48 16.43
C LYS A 99 6.40 0.96 17.75
N ASN A 100 6.64 -0.31 18.04
CA ASN A 100 6.25 -0.92 19.32
C ASN A 100 7.34 -1.88 19.80
N ALA A 101 7.10 -2.52 20.94
CA ALA A 101 8.11 -3.40 21.57
C ALA A 101 8.49 -4.60 20.71
N GLU A 102 7.60 -5.04 19.81
CA GLU A 102 7.82 -6.22 19.00
C GLU A 102 8.28 -5.91 17.58
N GLY A 103 8.24 -4.64 17.19
CA GLY A 103 8.62 -4.21 15.85
C GLY A 103 7.80 -3.03 15.38
N THR A 104 6.98 -3.25 14.35
CA THR A 104 6.20 -2.20 13.72
C THR A 104 4.77 -2.64 13.48
N LYS A 105 3.82 -1.77 13.82
CA LYS A 105 2.43 -1.94 13.37
C LYS A 105 2.24 -1.07 12.13
N LEU A 106 1.86 -1.68 11.03
CA LEU A 106 1.62 -1.00 9.76
C LEU A 106 0.11 -0.97 9.51
N THR A 107 -0.43 0.22 9.29
CA THR A 107 -1.86 0.42 9.08
C THR A 107 -2.10 1.21 7.81
N GLU A 108 -3.05 0.76 7.00
CA GLU A 108 -3.54 1.54 5.87
C GLU A 108 -5.00 1.88 6.10
N GLN A 109 -5.36 3.15 5.85
CA GLN A 109 -6.75 3.60 5.86
C GLN A 109 -7.01 4.27 4.54
N PHE A 110 -8.12 3.91 3.89
CA PHE A 110 -8.43 4.45 2.57
C PHE A 110 -9.92 4.62 2.37
N GLU A 111 -10.27 5.58 1.50
CA GLU A 111 -11.64 5.81 1.10
C GLU A 111 -12.07 4.71 0.13
N PRO A 112 -13.25 4.10 0.31
CA PRO A 112 -13.69 3.04 -0.59
C PRO A 112 -14.06 3.58 -1.97
N GLU A 113 -13.84 2.77 -3.01
CA GLU A 113 -14.35 3.07 -4.33
C GLU A 113 -15.82 2.61 -4.39
N GLN A 114 -16.53 2.98 -5.46
CA GLN A 114 -17.98 2.78 -5.54
C GLN A 114 -18.41 1.51 -6.25
N GLU A 115 -17.50 0.81 -6.91
CA GLU A 115 -17.87 -0.31 -7.78
C GLU A 115 -17.93 -1.65 -7.06
N ASN A 116 -17.10 -1.84 -6.03
CA ASN A 116 -17.02 -3.11 -5.32
C ASN A 116 -17.48 -2.98 -3.88
N ALA A 117 -17.98 -4.08 -3.31
CA ALA A 117 -18.35 -4.12 -1.90
C ALA A 117 -17.16 -3.79 -1.02
N GLU A 118 -17.41 -3.09 0.08
CA GLU A 118 -16.33 -2.70 1.01
C GLU A 118 -15.58 -3.90 1.56
N GLU A 119 -16.27 -5.00 1.83
CA GLU A 119 -15.66 -6.23 2.33
C GLU A 119 -14.66 -6.81 1.32
N LEU A 120 -14.99 -6.71 0.03
CA LEU A 120 -14.10 -7.19 -1.02
C LEU A 120 -12.87 -6.29 -1.14
N GLN A 121 -13.05 -4.98 -1.03
CA GLN A 121 -11.94 -4.04 -1.04
C GLN A 121 -11.03 -4.27 0.15
N GLN A 122 -11.61 -4.41 1.35
CA GLN A 122 -10.83 -4.67 2.55
C GLN A 122 -10.02 -5.96 2.43
N ALA A 123 -10.63 -7.02 1.93
CA ALA A 123 -9.94 -8.30 1.76
C ALA A 123 -8.77 -8.19 0.78
N GLY A 124 -8.95 -7.48 -0.33
CA GLY A 124 -7.89 -7.30 -1.31
C GLY A 124 -6.71 -6.50 -0.78
N TRP A 125 -6.99 -5.39 -0.11
CA TRP A 125 -5.94 -4.56 0.48
C TRP A 125 -5.22 -5.29 1.62
N GLN A 126 -5.97 -6.05 2.44
CA GLN A 126 -5.37 -6.86 3.51
C GLN A 126 -4.45 -7.93 2.92
N ALA A 127 -4.86 -8.56 1.82
CA ALA A 127 -4.04 -9.60 1.18
C ALA A 127 -2.71 -9.04 0.68
N ILE A 128 -2.70 -7.83 0.13
CA ILE A 128 -1.46 -7.18 -0.29
C ILE A 128 -0.58 -6.88 0.92
N LEU A 129 -1.18 -6.39 2.00
CA LEU A 129 -0.45 -6.09 3.22
C LEU A 129 0.15 -7.36 3.84
N ASP A 130 -0.59 -8.47 3.79
CA ASP A 130 -0.08 -9.76 4.27
C ASP A 130 1.09 -10.23 3.41
N GLN A 131 1.06 -9.99 2.10
CA GLN A 131 2.17 -10.28 1.20
C GLN A 131 3.39 -9.45 1.57
N PHE A 132 3.20 -8.18 1.88
CA PHE A 132 4.29 -7.32 2.33
C PHE A 132 4.92 -7.86 3.60
N LYS A 133 4.09 -8.23 4.58
CA LYS A 133 4.59 -8.79 5.83
C LYS A 133 5.42 -10.04 5.58
N GLN A 134 4.93 -10.93 4.74
CA GLN A 134 5.64 -12.15 4.40
C GLN A 134 6.99 -11.85 3.74
N TYR A 135 7.01 -10.90 2.84
CA TYR A 135 8.22 -10.51 2.12
C TYR A 135 9.27 -9.91 3.06
N VAL A 136 8.87 -8.98 3.93
CA VAL A 136 9.83 -8.27 4.79
C VAL A 136 10.36 -9.16 5.91
N THR A 137 9.62 -10.21 6.28
CA THR A 137 10.04 -11.13 7.35
C THR A 137 10.69 -12.41 6.83
N SER A 138 10.76 -12.60 5.53
CA SER A 138 11.37 -13.81 4.95
C SER A 138 12.88 -13.72 4.87
#